data_63e079884ffa9fd80bed49e9e049c445
#
_entry.id   63e079884ffa9fd80bed49e9e049c445
#
_cell.length_a   1.000
_cell.length_b   1.000
_cell.length_c   1.000
_cell.angle_alpha   90.00
_cell.angle_beta   90.00
_cell.angle_gamma   90.00
#
_symmetry.space_group_name_H-M   'P 1'
#
loop_
_entity.id
_entity.type
_entity.pdbx_description
1 polymer ?
#
loop_
_entity_poly.entity_id
_entity_poly.type
_entity_poly.pdbx_seq_one_letter_code
_entity_poly.pdbx_strand_id
1 'polypeptide(L)'
;VFEENLATELLDKGRLTVAQWQEAQAIQQRTGSPLGEILPRLSYLRPIDYLEVLSLLTGLSIFSRLAGTGIKQIDLKLMQRFDPQTMMGDRFIPLAWVKPHSLMVLVQDPFDLVVEAAIYAQFPGVELVKVLGTENDITRMLDTCYRQEFSRRAVYQLMARSPKDSAARVFTPAQIAVGYILFAVVLWGLAFESWHTLAILIAALNIFFGGAVMFKLVLSLIGAADRTHQITKVEVNSIDEQSLPTYTVLVPVYNEPEV
;
A
#
# COMPACT_ATOMS: atom_id res chain seq x y z
N VAL A 1 -36.00 -4.86 -0.28
CA VAL A 1 -36.31 -5.73 0.89
C VAL A 1 -35.10 -5.87 1.81
N PHE A 2 -33.89 -6.32 1.32
CA PHE A 2 -32.73 -6.49 2.20
C PHE A 2 -32.21 -5.15 2.78
N GLU A 3 -32.03 -4.16 1.93
CA GLU A 3 -31.57 -2.83 2.36
C GLU A 3 -32.58 -2.14 3.30
N GLU A 4 -33.88 -2.36 3.13
CA GLU A 4 -34.93 -1.86 4.03
C GLU A 4 -34.81 -2.52 5.41
N ASN A 5 -34.59 -3.84 5.47
CA ASN A 5 -34.39 -4.54 6.72
C ASN A 5 -33.08 -4.09 7.41
N LEU A 6 -32.03 -3.84 6.64
CA LEU A 6 -30.77 -3.32 7.14
C LEU A 6 -30.95 -1.91 7.73
N ALA A 7 -31.67 -1.05 7.01
CA ALA A 7 -32.02 0.29 7.49
C ALA A 7 -32.80 0.22 8.82
N THR A 8 -33.85 -0.59 8.87
CA THR A 8 -34.69 -0.74 10.05
C THR A 8 -33.86 -1.19 11.25
N GLU A 9 -33.04 -2.25 11.10
CA GLU A 9 -32.20 -2.75 12.19
C GLU A 9 -31.18 -1.72 12.69
N LEU A 10 -30.56 -0.95 11.78
CA LEU A 10 -29.58 0.07 12.17
C LEU A 10 -30.23 1.29 12.83
N LEU A 11 -31.41 1.70 12.37
CA LEU A 11 -32.18 2.81 12.93
C LEU A 11 -32.82 2.45 14.28
N ASP A 12 -33.47 1.27 14.38
CA ASP A 12 -34.15 0.82 15.60
C ASP A 12 -33.16 0.60 16.76
N LYS A 13 -31.93 0.13 16.44
CA LYS A 13 -30.85 0.01 17.44
C LYS A 13 -30.17 1.34 17.76
N GLY A 14 -30.59 2.44 17.17
CA GLY A 14 -30.03 3.77 17.39
C GLY A 14 -28.56 3.89 16.96
N ARG A 15 -28.12 3.01 16.06
CA ARG A 15 -26.72 3.03 15.54
C ARG A 15 -26.53 4.04 14.43
N LEU A 16 -27.61 4.45 13.75
CA LEU A 16 -27.65 5.49 12.74
C LEU A 16 -28.86 6.40 12.93
N THR A 17 -28.73 7.64 12.46
CA THR A 17 -29.86 8.55 12.31
C THR A 17 -30.41 8.45 10.89
N VAL A 18 -31.70 8.85 10.73
CA VAL A 18 -32.35 8.89 9.41
C VAL A 18 -31.56 9.75 8.40
N ALA A 19 -31.03 10.90 8.85
CA ALA A 19 -30.23 11.78 8.01
C ALA A 19 -28.94 11.12 7.52
N GLN A 20 -28.20 10.42 8.41
CA GLN A 20 -26.99 9.69 8.06
C GLN A 20 -27.26 8.55 7.08
N TRP A 21 -28.39 7.85 7.25
CA TRP A 21 -28.78 6.80 6.32
C TRP A 21 -29.09 7.37 4.93
N GLN A 22 -29.84 8.45 4.83
CA GLN A 22 -30.17 9.10 3.56
C GLN A 22 -28.93 9.62 2.84
N GLU A 23 -27.98 10.19 3.58
CA GLU A 23 -26.70 10.63 3.03
C GLU A 23 -25.88 9.45 2.48
N ALA A 24 -25.79 8.35 3.23
CA ALA A 24 -25.10 7.16 2.77
C ALA A 24 -25.73 6.56 1.51
N GLN A 25 -27.08 6.53 1.42
CA GLN A 25 -27.79 6.08 0.22
C GLN A 25 -27.53 7.03 -0.98
N ALA A 26 -27.51 8.32 -0.79
CA ALA A 26 -27.21 9.28 -1.85
C ALA A 26 -25.78 9.08 -2.41
N ILE A 27 -24.82 8.79 -1.55
CA ILE A 27 -23.46 8.47 -1.94
C ILE A 27 -23.42 7.13 -2.70
N GLN A 28 -24.11 6.10 -2.20
CA GLN A 28 -24.21 4.80 -2.86
C GLN A 28 -24.76 4.93 -4.29
N GLN A 29 -25.85 5.67 -4.47
CA GLN A 29 -26.44 5.91 -5.79
C GLN A 29 -25.49 6.63 -6.75
N ARG A 30 -24.65 7.52 -6.23
CA ARG A 30 -23.70 8.30 -7.02
C ARG A 30 -22.42 7.53 -7.36
N THR A 31 -21.91 6.71 -6.43
CA THR A 31 -20.61 6.06 -6.56
C THR A 31 -20.70 4.59 -6.90
N GLY A 32 -21.86 3.94 -6.66
CA GLY A 32 -22.00 2.48 -6.79
C GLY A 32 -21.33 1.68 -5.68
N SER A 33 -20.71 2.34 -4.67
CA SER A 33 -20.01 1.66 -3.58
C SER A 33 -21.01 1.03 -2.60
N PRO A 34 -20.68 -0.14 -2.00
CA PRO A 34 -21.55 -0.79 -1.03
C PRO A 34 -21.66 0.03 0.29
N LEU A 35 -22.82 -0.05 0.94
CA LEU A 35 -23.06 0.65 2.22
C LEU A 35 -22.08 0.25 3.32
N GLY A 36 -21.60 -0.99 3.31
CA GLY A 36 -20.58 -1.48 4.24
C GLY A 36 -19.23 -0.79 4.13
N GLU A 37 -18.98 -0.08 3.04
CA GLU A 37 -17.81 0.77 2.84
C GLU A 37 -18.11 2.23 3.21
N ILE A 38 -19.25 2.72 2.76
CA ILE A 38 -19.64 4.13 2.90
C ILE A 38 -19.82 4.48 4.37
N LEU A 39 -20.57 3.68 5.13
CA LEU A 39 -20.91 3.96 6.51
C LEU A 39 -19.68 4.07 7.43
N PRO A 40 -18.70 3.14 7.38
CA PRO A 40 -17.47 3.27 8.14
C PRO A 40 -16.58 4.44 7.67
N ARG A 41 -16.53 4.70 6.35
CA ARG A 41 -15.73 5.80 5.78
C ARG A 41 -16.22 7.17 6.24
N LEU A 42 -17.53 7.32 6.41
CA LEU A 42 -18.14 8.53 7.00
C LEU A 42 -18.04 8.55 8.53
N SER A 43 -17.45 7.54 9.15
CA SER A 43 -17.40 7.39 10.62
C SER A 43 -18.77 7.33 11.29
N TYR A 44 -19.82 6.98 10.56
CA TYR A 44 -21.17 6.86 11.10
C TYR A 44 -21.36 5.53 11.84
N LEU A 45 -20.62 4.48 11.42
CA LEU A 45 -20.73 3.15 11.99
C LEU A 45 -19.36 2.47 12.02
N ARG A 46 -19.04 1.75 13.10
CA ARG A 46 -17.83 0.93 13.12
C ARG A 46 -18.02 -0.28 12.20
N PRO A 47 -16.97 -0.75 11.49
CA PRO A 47 -17.07 -1.91 10.61
C PRO A 47 -17.69 -3.14 11.29
N ILE A 48 -17.32 -3.39 12.55
CA ILE A 48 -17.82 -4.55 13.29
C ILE A 48 -19.33 -4.45 13.59
N ASP A 49 -19.83 -3.24 13.87
CA ASP A 49 -21.25 -3.03 14.16
C ASP A 49 -22.11 -3.28 12.91
N TYR A 50 -21.57 -2.92 11.72
CA TYR A 50 -22.19 -3.25 10.43
C TYR A 50 -22.25 -4.76 10.22
N LEU A 51 -21.13 -5.46 10.45
CA LEU A 51 -21.08 -6.93 10.31
C LEU A 51 -21.99 -7.65 11.30
N GLU A 52 -22.20 -7.11 12.50
CA GLU A 52 -23.15 -7.69 13.47
C GLU A 52 -24.59 -7.67 12.95
N VAL A 53 -25.03 -6.57 12.35
CA VAL A 53 -26.36 -6.47 11.75
C VAL A 53 -26.44 -7.36 10.52
N LEU A 54 -25.40 -7.36 9.68
CA LEU A 54 -25.34 -8.22 8.51
C LEU A 54 -25.42 -9.71 8.89
N SER A 55 -24.68 -10.12 9.93
CA SER A 55 -24.70 -11.48 10.48
C SER A 55 -26.10 -11.87 10.97
N LEU A 56 -26.80 -10.94 11.61
CA LEU A 56 -28.14 -11.17 12.14
C LEU A 56 -29.17 -11.36 11.01
N LEU A 57 -29.06 -10.58 9.93
CA LEU A 57 -29.96 -10.64 8.79
C LEU A 57 -29.69 -11.83 7.86
N THR A 58 -28.41 -12.24 7.72
CA THR A 58 -28.01 -13.31 6.80
C THR A 58 -27.81 -14.67 7.47
N GLY A 59 -27.68 -14.70 8.80
CA GLY A 59 -27.32 -15.90 9.56
C GLY A 59 -25.84 -16.31 9.42
N LEU A 60 -25.00 -15.50 8.75
CA LEU A 60 -23.60 -15.81 8.54
C LEU A 60 -22.77 -15.50 9.78
N SER A 61 -21.75 -16.32 10.04
CA SER A 61 -20.84 -16.15 11.17
C SER A 61 -19.84 -15.03 10.91
N ILE A 62 -19.45 -14.32 11.97
CA ILE A 62 -18.40 -13.29 11.89
C ILE A 62 -17.05 -13.96 12.22
N PHE A 63 -16.02 -13.67 11.42
CA PHE A 63 -14.69 -14.26 11.53
C PHE A 63 -14.05 -14.04 12.90
N SER A 64 -14.13 -12.83 13.46
CA SER A 64 -13.57 -12.52 14.78
C SER A 64 -14.15 -13.39 15.91
N ARG A 65 -15.38 -13.85 15.78
CA ARG A 65 -16.03 -14.78 16.73
C ARG A 65 -15.60 -16.23 16.51
N LEU A 66 -15.21 -16.59 15.28
CA LEU A 66 -14.74 -17.93 14.94
C LEU A 66 -13.25 -18.13 15.29
N ALA A 67 -12.47 -17.06 15.39
CA ALA A 67 -11.05 -17.13 15.73
C ALA A 67 -10.77 -17.81 17.09
N GLY A 68 -11.78 -17.86 18.00
CA GLY A 68 -11.72 -18.62 19.27
C GLY A 68 -12.08 -20.10 19.16
N THR A 69 -12.69 -20.54 18.05
CA THR A 69 -13.26 -21.90 17.91
C THR A 69 -12.40 -22.87 17.07
N GLY A 70 -11.13 -22.57 16.81
CA GLY A 70 -10.22 -23.55 16.24
C GLY A 70 -9.96 -23.46 14.72
N ILE A 71 -10.37 -22.42 14.03
CA ILE A 71 -9.88 -22.13 12.65
C ILE A 71 -8.44 -21.63 12.76
N LYS A 72 -7.54 -22.54 13.14
CA LYS A 72 -6.11 -22.23 13.35
C LYS A 72 -5.26 -22.39 12.09
N GLN A 73 -5.80 -22.87 10.99
CA GLN A 73 -5.03 -23.15 9.79
C GLN A 73 -5.68 -22.55 8.57
N ILE A 74 -5.18 -21.40 8.18
CA ILE A 74 -5.35 -20.90 6.83
C ILE A 74 -4.59 -21.84 5.91
N ASP A 75 -5.25 -22.40 4.91
CA ASP A 75 -4.59 -23.22 3.91
C ASP A 75 -3.84 -22.32 2.92
N LEU A 76 -2.54 -22.12 3.17
CA LEU A 76 -1.66 -21.31 2.31
C LEU A 76 -1.61 -21.82 0.87
N LYS A 77 -1.75 -23.14 0.66
CA LYS A 77 -1.76 -23.72 -0.69
C LYS A 77 -3.03 -23.34 -1.45
N LEU A 78 -4.14 -23.21 -0.71
CA LEU A 78 -5.40 -22.74 -1.25
C LEU A 78 -5.32 -21.28 -1.65
N MET A 79 -4.77 -20.43 -0.77
CA MET A 79 -4.57 -19.00 -1.04
C MET A 79 -3.67 -18.77 -2.26
N GLN A 80 -2.59 -19.55 -2.41
CA GLN A 80 -1.66 -19.43 -3.54
C GLN A 80 -2.29 -19.68 -4.92
N ARG A 81 -3.49 -20.20 -4.99
CA ARG A 81 -4.24 -20.35 -6.25
C ARG A 81 -4.87 -19.05 -6.74
N PHE A 82 -4.93 -18.04 -5.88
CA PHE A 82 -5.48 -16.72 -6.20
C PHE A 82 -4.38 -15.68 -6.19
N ASP A 83 -4.47 -14.70 -7.09
CA ASP A 83 -3.56 -13.56 -7.03
C ASP A 83 -3.87 -12.70 -5.80
N PRO A 84 -2.86 -12.35 -5.00
CA PRO A 84 -3.06 -11.51 -3.82
C PRO A 84 -3.70 -10.14 -4.12
N GLN A 85 -3.46 -9.59 -5.30
CA GLN A 85 -4.08 -8.32 -5.71
C GLN A 85 -5.58 -8.47 -5.97
N THR A 86 -6.00 -9.58 -6.58
CA THR A 86 -7.42 -9.91 -6.76
C THR A 86 -8.11 -10.11 -5.43
N MET A 87 -7.51 -10.88 -4.51
CA MET A 87 -8.08 -11.08 -3.17
C MET A 87 -8.21 -9.76 -2.39
N MET A 88 -7.26 -8.84 -2.55
CA MET A 88 -7.29 -7.52 -1.92
C MET A 88 -8.33 -6.60 -2.58
N GLY A 89 -8.42 -6.61 -3.91
CA GLY A 89 -9.36 -5.80 -4.68
C GLY A 89 -10.81 -6.22 -4.48
N ASP A 90 -11.07 -7.51 -4.57
CA ASP A 90 -12.41 -8.09 -4.42
C ASP A 90 -12.75 -8.43 -2.96
N ARG A 91 -11.84 -8.17 -2.02
CA ARG A 91 -12.02 -8.26 -0.56
C ARG A 91 -12.53 -9.62 -0.08
N PHE A 92 -11.84 -10.67 -0.48
CA PHE A 92 -12.12 -12.02 -0.03
C PHE A 92 -10.85 -12.80 0.30
N ILE A 93 -10.97 -13.82 1.14
CA ILE A 93 -9.90 -14.78 1.43
C ILE A 93 -10.48 -16.19 1.50
N PRO A 94 -9.99 -17.13 0.68
CA PRO A 94 -10.30 -18.54 0.86
C PRO A 94 -9.56 -19.05 2.10
N LEU A 95 -10.33 -19.51 3.11
CA LEU A 95 -9.75 -19.89 4.42
C LEU A 95 -9.33 -21.36 4.44
N ALA A 96 -10.26 -22.25 4.21
CA ALA A 96 -10.03 -23.71 4.30
C ALA A 96 -11.16 -24.50 3.67
N TRP A 97 -10.91 -25.77 3.39
CA TRP A 97 -11.95 -26.73 3.05
C TRP A 97 -12.66 -27.21 4.32
N VAL A 98 -13.97 -27.02 4.39
CA VAL A 98 -14.82 -27.52 5.48
C VAL A 98 -15.19 -28.99 5.23
N LYS A 99 -15.49 -29.30 3.98
CA LYS A 99 -15.78 -30.64 3.46
C LYS A 99 -15.15 -30.78 2.07
N PRO A 100 -15.05 -31.97 1.48
CA PRO A 100 -14.39 -32.17 0.18
C PRO A 100 -14.87 -31.25 -0.96
N HIS A 101 -16.13 -30.74 -0.86
CA HIS A 101 -16.70 -29.83 -1.87
C HIS A 101 -17.25 -28.52 -1.27
N SER A 102 -16.95 -28.23 -0.02
CA SER A 102 -17.41 -26.99 0.65
C SER A 102 -16.21 -26.16 1.07
N LEU A 103 -16.08 -24.97 0.47
CA LEU A 103 -15.00 -24.02 0.71
C LEU A 103 -15.45 -22.89 1.63
N MET A 104 -14.75 -22.70 2.74
CA MET A 104 -14.96 -21.55 3.62
C MET A 104 -14.23 -20.33 3.08
N VAL A 105 -14.94 -19.23 2.92
CA VAL A 105 -14.43 -17.99 2.36
C VAL A 105 -14.78 -16.81 3.25
N LEU A 106 -13.78 -16.06 3.65
CA LEU A 106 -13.95 -14.77 4.31
C LEU A 106 -14.30 -13.72 3.27
N VAL A 107 -15.39 -12.99 3.47
CA VAL A 107 -15.89 -11.97 2.58
C VAL A 107 -16.28 -10.72 3.37
N GLN A 108 -16.11 -9.55 2.77
CA GLN A 108 -16.64 -8.31 3.35
C GLN A 108 -18.11 -8.13 3.01
N ASP A 109 -18.49 -8.41 1.75
CA ASP A 109 -19.86 -8.39 1.27
C ASP A 109 -20.29 -9.80 0.84
N PRO A 110 -21.30 -10.41 1.50
CA PRO A 110 -21.75 -11.75 1.15
C PRO A 110 -22.55 -11.82 -0.16
N PHE A 111 -22.92 -10.68 -0.72
CA PHE A 111 -23.72 -10.59 -1.95
C PHE A 111 -22.88 -10.26 -3.19
N ASP A 112 -21.57 -10.10 -3.02
CA ASP A 112 -20.67 -9.79 -4.13
C ASP A 112 -20.53 -11.02 -5.06
N LEU A 113 -21.06 -10.87 -6.27
CA LEU A 113 -21.03 -11.91 -7.31
C LEU A 113 -19.63 -12.02 -7.95
N VAL A 114 -18.79 -10.98 -7.86
CA VAL A 114 -17.41 -11.01 -8.40
C VAL A 114 -16.58 -12.02 -7.62
N VAL A 115 -16.73 -12.03 -6.29
CA VAL A 115 -16.08 -13.01 -5.42
C VAL A 115 -16.51 -14.45 -5.77
N GLU A 116 -17.81 -14.67 -5.96
CA GLU A 116 -18.31 -15.99 -6.36
C GLU A 116 -17.76 -16.43 -7.71
N ALA A 117 -17.77 -15.53 -8.70
CA ALA A 117 -17.23 -15.81 -10.02
C ALA A 117 -15.72 -16.12 -9.98
N ALA A 118 -14.95 -15.38 -9.21
CA ALA A 118 -13.52 -15.62 -9.03
C ALA A 118 -13.24 -17.00 -8.42
N ILE A 119 -14.06 -17.42 -7.45
CA ILE A 119 -13.90 -18.73 -6.80
C ILE A 119 -14.35 -19.85 -7.73
N TYR A 120 -15.49 -19.72 -8.40
CA TYR A 120 -15.99 -20.75 -9.32
C TYR A 120 -15.11 -20.93 -10.56
N ALA A 121 -14.38 -19.89 -10.97
CA ALA A 121 -13.38 -20.00 -12.03
C ALA A 121 -12.22 -20.94 -11.66
N GLN A 122 -11.85 -20.99 -10.37
CA GLN A 122 -10.78 -21.86 -9.85
C GLN A 122 -11.30 -23.22 -9.40
N PHE A 123 -12.51 -23.27 -8.88
CA PHE A 123 -13.15 -24.46 -8.29
C PHE A 123 -14.61 -24.60 -8.76
N PRO A 124 -14.84 -25.10 -9.97
CA PRO A 124 -16.20 -25.28 -10.48
C PRO A 124 -17.04 -26.21 -9.60
N GLY A 125 -18.26 -25.79 -9.26
CA GLY A 125 -19.20 -26.60 -8.51
C GLY A 125 -18.92 -26.73 -7.00
N VAL A 126 -18.04 -25.90 -6.45
CA VAL A 126 -17.80 -25.84 -5.01
C VAL A 126 -18.97 -25.16 -4.29
N GLU A 127 -19.34 -25.69 -3.12
CA GLU A 127 -20.28 -25.03 -2.21
C GLU A 127 -19.51 -23.98 -1.38
N LEU A 128 -20.02 -22.74 -1.32
CA LEU A 128 -19.37 -21.66 -0.57
C LEU A 128 -19.99 -21.52 0.81
N VAL A 129 -19.14 -21.64 1.82
CA VAL A 129 -19.47 -21.30 3.22
C VAL A 129 -18.89 -19.92 3.49
N LYS A 130 -19.73 -18.89 3.35
CA LYS A 130 -19.31 -17.50 3.54
C LYS A 130 -19.20 -17.17 5.03
N VAL A 131 -18.14 -16.44 5.38
CA VAL A 131 -17.88 -15.91 6.71
C VAL A 131 -17.64 -14.41 6.57
N LEU A 132 -18.25 -13.61 7.41
CA LEU A 132 -18.15 -12.16 7.37
C LEU A 132 -16.86 -11.69 8.05
N GLY A 133 -16.14 -10.78 7.40
CA GLY A 133 -14.95 -10.14 7.95
C GLY A 133 -14.85 -8.68 7.59
N THR A 134 -14.11 -7.94 8.39
CA THR A 134 -13.79 -6.54 8.08
C THR A 134 -12.68 -6.47 7.03
N GLU A 135 -12.61 -5.34 6.32
CA GLU A 135 -11.48 -5.05 5.43
C GLU A 135 -10.12 -5.18 6.15
N ASN A 136 -10.09 -4.76 7.42
CA ASN A 136 -8.89 -4.86 8.24
C ASN A 136 -8.50 -6.33 8.54
N ASP A 137 -9.47 -7.23 8.74
CA ASP A 137 -9.21 -8.65 8.91
C ASP A 137 -8.60 -9.24 7.64
N ILE A 138 -9.17 -8.92 6.48
CA ILE A 138 -8.68 -9.35 5.16
C ILE A 138 -7.27 -8.85 4.92
N THR A 139 -7.04 -7.54 5.10
CA THR A 139 -5.73 -6.91 4.89
C THR A 139 -4.67 -7.50 5.82
N ARG A 140 -4.97 -7.67 7.11
CA ARG A 140 -4.03 -8.27 8.08
C ARG A 140 -3.68 -9.71 7.73
N MET A 141 -4.64 -10.48 7.25
CA MET A 141 -4.40 -11.86 6.84
C MET A 141 -3.52 -11.91 5.59
N LEU A 142 -3.80 -11.10 4.58
CA LEU A 142 -2.98 -10.99 3.38
C LEU A 142 -1.57 -10.52 3.71
N ASP A 143 -1.42 -9.49 4.53
CA ASP A 143 -0.11 -9.01 4.98
C ASP A 143 0.68 -10.09 5.73
N THR A 144 0.02 -10.86 6.57
CA THR A 144 0.69 -11.93 7.32
C THR A 144 1.14 -13.06 6.40
N CYS A 145 0.28 -13.47 5.47
CA CYS A 145 0.55 -14.60 4.59
C CYS A 145 1.49 -14.25 3.43
N TYR A 146 1.41 -13.02 2.91
CA TYR A 146 2.14 -12.59 1.71
C TYR A 146 3.17 -11.48 1.96
N ARG A 147 3.50 -11.19 3.23
CA ARG A 147 4.46 -10.14 3.59
C ARG A 147 5.76 -10.19 2.78
N GLN A 148 6.34 -11.37 2.66
CA GLN A 148 7.59 -11.54 1.90
C GLN A 148 7.38 -11.31 0.40
N GLU A 149 6.26 -11.76 -0.15
CA GLU A 149 5.92 -11.59 -1.56
C GLU A 149 5.65 -10.12 -1.88
N PHE A 150 4.85 -9.42 -1.06
CA PHE A 150 4.59 -8.00 -1.20
C PHE A 150 5.86 -7.16 -1.06
N SER A 151 6.69 -7.45 -0.06
CA SER A 151 7.99 -6.81 0.13
C SER A 151 8.90 -7.03 -1.09
N ARG A 152 8.97 -8.25 -1.58
CA ARG A 152 9.77 -8.57 -2.78
C ARG A 152 9.22 -7.86 -4.02
N ARG A 153 7.91 -7.88 -4.24
CA ARG A 153 7.29 -7.15 -5.36
C ARG A 153 7.54 -5.66 -5.25
N ALA A 154 7.34 -5.04 -4.10
CA ALA A 154 7.59 -3.61 -3.89
C ALA A 154 9.04 -3.20 -4.22
N VAL A 155 10.02 -4.03 -3.82
CA VAL A 155 11.45 -3.75 -4.07
C VAL A 155 11.85 -4.01 -5.52
N TYR A 156 11.38 -5.12 -6.12
CA TYR A 156 11.87 -5.57 -7.43
C TYR A 156 10.95 -5.22 -8.61
N GLN A 157 9.71 -4.78 -8.36
CA GLN A 157 8.75 -4.49 -9.44
C GLN A 157 9.23 -3.35 -10.35
N LEU A 158 9.82 -2.29 -9.78
CA LEU A 158 10.39 -1.20 -10.56
C LEU A 158 11.57 -1.69 -11.40
N MET A 159 12.43 -2.54 -10.83
CA MET A 159 13.55 -3.12 -11.55
C MET A 159 13.10 -4.03 -12.71
N ALA A 160 12.00 -4.77 -12.52
CA ALA A 160 11.46 -5.65 -13.57
C ALA A 160 10.76 -4.85 -14.69
N ARG A 161 10.01 -3.79 -14.31
CA ARG A 161 9.22 -2.99 -15.26
C ARG A 161 10.07 -1.92 -15.97
N SER A 162 10.96 -1.24 -15.25
CA SER A 162 11.79 -0.15 -15.74
C SER A 162 13.21 -0.24 -15.14
N PRO A 163 14.08 -1.13 -15.65
CA PRO A 163 15.42 -1.33 -15.09
C PRO A 163 16.30 -0.07 -15.08
N LYS A 164 16.02 0.88 -15.99
CA LYS A 164 16.77 2.15 -16.09
C LYS A 164 16.41 3.14 -14.99
N ASP A 165 15.17 3.07 -14.49
CA ASP A 165 14.65 3.98 -13.48
C ASP A 165 14.80 3.41 -12.06
N SER A 166 15.29 2.17 -11.96
CA SER A 166 15.47 1.48 -10.68
C SER A 166 16.84 1.78 -10.06
N ALA A 167 16.84 2.24 -8.82
CA ALA A 167 18.06 2.42 -8.02
C ALA A 167 18.75 1.09 -7.61
N ALA A 168 18.16 -0.06 -7.94
CA ALA A 168 18.74 -1.37 -7.62
C ALA A 168 20.05 -1.65 -8.38
N ARG A 169 20.31 -0.94 -9.48
CA ARG A 169 21.59 -0.97 -10.22
C ARG A 169 22.29 0.36 -10.05
N VAL A 170 23.28 0.39 -9.18
CA VAL A 170 24.13 1.58 -8.95
C VAL A 170 25.03 1.85 -10.16
N PHE A 171 25.55 0.79 -10.80
CA PHE A 171 26.43 0.92 -11.96
C PHE A 171 25.90 0.16 -13.18
N THR A 172 26.02 0.76 -14.34
CA THR A 172 25.77 0.08 -15.61
C THR A 172 26.93 -0.87 -15.94
N PRO A 173 26.74 -1.91 -16.75
CA PRO A 173 27.81 -2.81 -17.17
C PRO A 173 28.97 -2.08 -17.84
N ALA A 174 28.69 -1.01 -18.60
CA ALA A 174 29.70 -0.17 -19.23
C ALA A 174 30.56 0.57 -18.20
N GLN A 175 29.93 1.15 -17.14
CA GLN A 175 30.67 1.81 -16.06
C GLN A 175 31.56 0.83 -15.29
N ILE A 176 31.08 -0.37 -15.05
CA ILE A 176 31.87 -1.44 -14.41
C ILE A 176 33.08 -1.81 -15.30
N ALA A 177 32.86 -2.01 -16.60
CA ALA A 177 33.95 -2.32 -17.54
C ALA A 177 34.99 -1.20 -17.61
N VAL A 178 34.55 0.06 -17.70
CA VAL A 178 35.46 1.23 -17.64
C VAL A 178 36.22 1.29 -16.32
N GLY A 179 35.54 0.99 -15.19
CA GLY A 179 36.19 0.91 -13.87
C GLY A 179 37.32 -0.11 -13.83
N TYR A 180 37.07 -1.31 -14.35
CA TYR A 180 38.13 -2.36 -14.44
C TYR A 180 39.28 -1.97 -15.33
N ILE A 181 39.00 -1.34 -16.50
CA ILE A 181 40.05 -0.87 -17.40
C ILE A 181 40.90 0.19 -16.71
N LEU A 182 40.30 1.20 -16.09
CA LEU A 182 41.01 2.24 -15.35
C LEU A 182 41.85 1.65 -14.22
N PHE A 183 41.28 0.71 -13.46
CA PHE A 183 42.01 0.03 -12.39
C PHE A 183 43.24 -0.74 -12.92
N ALA A 184 43.07 -1.46 -14.03
CA ALA A 184 44.18 -2.18 -14.68
C ALA A 184 45.28 -1.22 -15.19
N VAL A 185 44.91 -0.08 -15.78
CA VAL A 185 45.86 0.96 -16.24
C VAL A 185 46.63 1.55 -15.06
N VAL A 186 45.94 1.82 -13.94
CA VAL A 186 46.63 2.32 -12.73
C VAL A 186 47.60 1.29 -12.18
N LEU A 187 47.22 0.03 -12.08
CA LEU A 187 48.11 -1.04 -11.61
C LEU A 187 49.34 -1.23 -12.52
N TRP A 188 49.11 -1.19 -13.83
CA TRP A 188 50.18 -1.28 -14.81
C TRP A 188 51.14 -0.07 -14.67
N GLY A 189 50.61 1.14 -14.58
CA GLY A 189 51.42 2.35 -14.38
C GLY A 189 52.22 2.31 -13.08
N LEU A 190 51.66 1.85 -11.98
CA LEU A 190 52.36 1.68 -10.71
C LEU A 190 53.48 0.64 -10.77
N ALA A 191 53.32 -0.38 -11.60
CA ALA A 191 54.34 -1.45 -11.75
C ALA A 191 55.54 -0.99 -12.56
N PHE A 192 55.35 -0.18 -13.59
CA PHE A 192 56.39 0.21 -14.52
C PHE A 192 56.90 1.64 -14.33
N GLU A 193 56.05 2.62 -13.96
CA GLU A 193 56.36 4.06 -13.83
C GLU A 193 55.70 4.61 -12.57
N SER A 194 56.04 4.08 -11.40
CA SER A 194 55.36 4.36 -10.14
C SER A 194 55.33 5.84 -9.76
N TRP A 195 56.44 6.57 -9.97
CA TRP A 195 56.52 8.01 -9.61
C TRP A 195 55.60 8.88 -10.47
N HIS A 196 55.64 8.69 -11.79
CA HIS A 196 54.77 9.44 -12.70
C HIS A 196 53.29 9.10 -12.52
N THR A 197 52.96 7.82 -12.32
CA THR A 197 51.61 7.39 -12.07
C THR A 197 51.04 7.98 -10.77
N LEU A 198 51.83 7.99 -9.70
CA LEU A 198 51.45 8.61 -8.44
C LEU A 198 51.22 10.11 -8.57
N ALA A 199 52.11 10.81 -9.29
CA ALA A 199 52.00 12.26 -9.54
C ALA A 199 50.73 12.58 -10.33
N ILE A 200 50.40 11.77 -11.36
CA ILE A 200 49.16 11.91 -12.15
C ILE A 200 47.92 11.69 -11.31
N LEU A 201 47.91 10.61 -10.47
CA LEU A 201 46.80 10.35 -9.58
C LEU A 201 46.55 11.46 -8.57
N ILE A 202 47.63 11.99 -7.96
CA ILE A 202 47.53 13.10 -7.03
C ILE A 202 47.04 14.36 -7.75
N ALA A 203 47.54 14.65 -8.95
CA ALA A 203 47.07 15.78 -9.74
C ALA A 203 45.59 15.67 -10.11
N ALA A 204 45.17 14.50 -10.57
CA ALA A 204 43.75 14.22 -10.90
C ALA A 204 42.83 14.39 -9.67
N LEU A 205 43.27 13.89 -8.51
CA LEU A 205 42.52 14.01 -7.26
C LEU A 205 42.40 15.49 -6.82
N ASN A 206 43.49 16.28 -6.95
CA ASN A 206 43.48 17.71 -6.62
C ASN A 206 42.58 18.51 -7.57
N ILE A 207 42.58 18.20 -8.87
CA ILE A 207 41.71 18.87 -9.85
C ILE A 207 40.23 18.53 -9.52
N PHE A 208 39.91 17.27 -9.23
CA PHE A 208 38.56 16.85 -8.85
C PHE A 208 38.11 17.55 -7.57
N PHE A 209 38.94 17.54 -6.53
CA PHE A 209 38.61 18.18 -5.25
C PHE A 209 38.49 19.70 -5.40
N GLY A 210 39.40 20.34 -6.10
CA GLY A 210 39.34 21.77 -6.39
C GLY A 210 38.09 22.16 -7.17
N GLY A 211 37.70 21.33 -8.17
CA GLY A 211 36.47 21.51 -8.92
C GLY A 211 35.24 21.40 -8.02
N ALA A 212 35.20 20.41 -7.11
CA ALA A 212 34.10 20.23 -6.17
C ALA A 212 33.99 21.42 -5.19
N VAL A 213 35.13 21.97 -4.71
CA VAL A 213 35.13 23.14 -3.83
C VAL A 213 34.63 24.36 -4.59
N MET A 214 35.14 24.59 -5.82
CA MET A 214 34.68 25.69 -6.66
C MET A 214 33.22 25.63 -6.97
N PHE A 215 32.69 24.44 -7.28
CA PHE A 215 31.27 24.22 -7.51
C PHE A 215 30.40 24.58 -6.29
N LYS A 216 30.83 24.15 -5.09
CA LYS A 216 30.13 24.51 -3.83
C LYS A 216 30.18 26.02 -3.57
N LEU A 217 31.33 26.66 -3.86
CA LEU A 217 31.50 28.11 -3.70
C LEU A 217 30.55 28.86 -4.64
N VAL A 218 30.50 28.47 -5.91
CA VAL A 218 29.56 29.05 -6.90
C VAL A 218 28.11 28.90 -6.46
N LEU A 219 27.72 27.70 -6.05
CA LEU A 219 26.34 27.46 -5.54
C LEU A 219 26.04 28.32 -4.30
N SER A 220 27.00 28.45 -3.37
CA SER A 220 26.83 29.28 -2.19
C SER A 220 26.68 30.76 -2.55
N LEU A 221 27.44 31.25 -3.52
CA LEU A 221 27.32 32.62 -4.00
C LEU A 221 26.01 32.91 -4.73
N ILE A 222 25.58 31.96 -5.56
CA ILE A 222 24.24 32.03 -6.22
C ILE A 222 23.13 32.03 -5.17
N GLY A 223 23.17 31.11 -4.19
CA GLY A 223 22.19 31.04 -3.12
C GLY A 223 22.17 32.26 -2.21
N ALA A 224 23.36 32.90 -2.01
CA ALA A 224 23.42 34.15 -1.25
C ALA A 224 22.91 35.38 -2.04
N ALA A 225 23.03 35.33 -3.37
CA ALA A 225 22.53 36.38 -4.27
C ALA A 225 21.01 36.23 -4.53
N ASP A 226 20.51 35.02 -4.46
CA ASP A 226 19.08 34.71 -4.61
C ASP A 226 18.36 35.11 -3.31
N ARG A 227 17.74 36.30 -3.33
CA ARG A 227 16.87 36.75 -2.26
C ARG A 227 15.60 35.91 -2.37
N THR A 228 15.63 34.71 -1.80
CA THR A 228 14.46 33.89 -1.61
C THR A 228 13.33 34.78 -1.09
N HIS A 229 12.23 34.82 -1.78
CA HIS A 229 11.04 35.57 -1.41
C HIS A 229 10.64 35.13 0.00
N GLN A 230 11.07 35.88 1.02
CA GLN A 230 10.63 35.60 2.38
C GLN A 230 9.16 35.94 2.42
N ILE A 231 8.35 34.90 2.40
CA ILE A 231 6.90 35.02 2.55
C ILE A 231 6.66 35.82 3.83
N THR A 232 6.21 37.05 3.67
CA THR A 232 5.96 37.94 4.78
C THR A 232 4.66 37.53 5.47
N LYS A 233 4.57 37.67 6.79
CA LYS A 233 3.33 37.42 7.55
C LYS A 233 2.11 38.13 6.95
N VAL A 234 2.31 39.26 6.29
CA VAL A 234 1.27 40.01 5.59
C VAL A 234 0.72 39.24 4.37
N GLU A 235 1.60 38.59 3.59
CA GLU A 235 1.19 37.78 2.43
C GLU A 235 0.44 36.53 2.87
N VAL A 236 0.87 35.88 3.97
CA VAL A 236 0.14 34.73 4.56
C VAL A 236 -1.25 35.13 5.03
N ASN A 237 -1.38 36.28 5.70
CA ASN A 237 -2.65 36.78 6.21
C ASN A 237 -3.59 37.32 5.10
N SER A 238 -3.09 37.54 3.89
CA SER A 238 -3.91 37.97 2.75
C SER A 238 -4.53 36.80 1.97
N ILE A 239 -4.17 35.57 2.32
CA ILE A 239 -4.70 34.36 1.67
C ILE A 239 -6.05 34.03 2.33
N ASP A 240 -7.09 33.92 1.52
CA ASP A 240 -8.40 33.48 1.98
C ASP A 240 -8.33 31.97 2.33
N GLU A 241 -8.50 31.66 3.63
CA GLU A 241 -8.47 30.29 4.12
C GLU A 241 -9.51 29.36 3.47
N GLN A 242 -10.63 29.92 3.00
CA GLN A 242 -11.68 29.16 2.34
C GLN A 242 -11.29 28.75 0.91
N SER A 243 -10.35 29.42 0.30
CA SER A 243 -9.84 29.12 -1.04
C SER A 243 -8.67 28.12 -1.05
N LEU A 244 -8.14 27.75 0.12
CA LEU A 244 -7.00 26.84 0.21
C LEU A 244 -7.41 25.40 -0.11
N PRO A 245 -6.68 24.70 -0.99
CA PRO A 245 -6.90 23.28 -1.21
C PRO A 245 -6.53 22.47 0.03
N THR A 246 -7.25 21.37 0.27
CA THR A 246 -6.94 20.45 1.36
C THR A 246 -5.63 19.70 1.04
N TYR A 247 -4.62 19.87 1.88
CA TYR A 247 -3.37 19.14 1.79
C TYR A 247 -3.32 17.99 2.79
N THR A 248 -2.99 16.81 2.32
CA THR A 248 -2.70 15.68 3.20
C THR A 248 -1.18 15.52 3.30
N VAL A 249 -0.63 15.75 4.49
CA VAL A 249 0.78 15.53 4.78
C VAL A 249 0.98 14.11 5.27
N LEU A 250 1.64 13.28 4.47
CA LEU A 250 2.05 11.93 4.88
C LEU A 250 3.41 12.02 5.54
N VAL A 251 3.44 11.84 6.86
CA VAL A 251 4.70 11.78 7.62
C VAL A 251 5.05 10.30 7.79
N PRO A 252 6.10 9.79 7.14
CA PRO A 252 6.55 8.42 7.38
C PRO A 252 7.21 8.35 8.75
N VAL A 253 6.54 7.72 9.70
CA VAL A 253 7.10 7.44 11.03
C VAL A 253 7.59 6.00 11.03
N TYR A 254 8.88 5.80 11.30
CA TYR A 254 9.46 4.47 11.40
C TYR A 254 9.92 4.22 12.85
N ASN A 255 9.22 3.31 13.54
CA ASN A 255 9.58 2.80 14.86
C ASN A 255 9.82 3.90 15.93
N GLU A 256 8.95 4.91 15.97
CA GLU A 256 8.95 5.94 17.02
C GLU A 256 7.82 5.65 18.01
N PRO A 257 8.09 4.97 19.15
CA PRO A 257 7.06 4.56 20.10
C PRO A 257 6.50 5.70 20.96
N GLU A 258 7.04 6.92 20.84
CA GLU A 258 6.71 8.06 21.71
C GLU A 258 5.99 9.23 20.98
N VAL A 259 5.50 9.03 19.74
CA VAL A 259 4.73 10.06 19.01
C VAL A 259 3.25 9.74 18.99
#